data_86440d97fb11db58564714d88e65d5f6
#
_entry.id   86440d97fb11db58564714d88e65d5f6
#
_cell.length_a   1.000
_cell.length_b   1.000
_cell.length_c   1.000
_cell.angle_alpha   90.00
_cell.angle_beta   90.00
_cell.angle_gamma   90.00
#
_symmetry.space_group_name_H-M   'P 1'
#
loop_
_entity.id
_entity.type
_entity.pdbx_description
1 polymer ?
#
loop_
_entity_poly.entity_id
_entity_poly.type
_entity_poly.pdbx_seq_one_letter_code
_entity_poly.pdbx_strand_id
1 'polypeptide(L)'
;MKYLRFVALLLCWAHAAIAAPDVIVDGAYVAEALKRSPIIWDVRAADSYAKGHIPGAINLGDIARILRDENSEDFIATARIEKLLGDAGLDPAREIIIYGSRGTWNAYFGLYTVQYFSGGNARVYHDGIEDWTASGRTVSREASKLAPVTLKLSANPAAVVSTREVIARLHNPNVQIVDARTPREFRGEDIRAIRGGHIPGALNIPYEQNWIDPETLLKLARKQVADNAGMSLKSTADLQKLYAGLDPNKETIVYCQSGVRASETAGVLKQLGFKNVRVYDSSWLGYGNTLDAPAENVTFFNVGLLNSRMSALQSRIDQLEKELADTRAKK
;
A
#
# COMPACT_ATOMS: atom_id res chain seq x y z
N MET A 1 -25.18 -71.10 -13.11
CA MET A 1 -24.43 -69.89 -13.53
C MET A 1 -24.95 -68.71 -12.72
N LYS A 2 -24.14 -68.27 -11.70
CA LYS A 2 -24.52 -67.14 -10.80
C LYS A 2 -23.70 -65.94 -11.24
N TYR A 3 -24.37 -64.87 -11.71
CA TYR A 3 -23.71 -63.59 -12.06
C TYR A 3 -23.49 -62.75 -10.80
N LEU A 4 -22.24 -62.55 -10.43
CA LEU A 4 -21.80 -61.64 -9.38
C LEU A 4 -21.71 -60.23 -9.99
N ARG A 5 -22.60 -59.30 -9.60
CA ARG A 5 -22.48 -57.88 -10.01
C ARG A 5 -21.57 -57.16 -9.04
N PHE A 6 -20.40 -56.74 -9.52
CA PHE A 6 -19.53 -55.78 -8.81
C PHE A 6 -20.12 -54.38 -8.95
N VAL A 7 -20.51 -53.76 -7.83
CA VAL A 7 -20.83 -52.32 -7.77
C VAL A 7 -19.55 -51.64 -7.35
N ALA A 8 -18.92 -50.91 -8.28
CA ALA A 8 -17.78 -50.06 -7.96
C ALA A 8 -18.30 -48.74 -7.34
N LEU A 9 -18.09 -48.53 -6.03
CA LEU A 9 -18.31 -47.26 -5.36
C LEU A 9 -17.16 -46.29 -5.78
N LEU A 10 -17.48 -45.31 -6.65
CA LEU A 10 -16.64 -44.16 -6.93
C LEU A 10 -16.72 -43.19 -5.72
N LEU A 11 -15.74 -43.24 -4.85
CA LEU A 11 -15.52 -42.21 -3.84
C LEU A 11 -14.97 -40.94 -4.52
N CYS A 12 -15.88 -39.98 -4.82
CA CYS A 12 -15.50 -38.63 -5.17
C CYS A 12 -14.88 -37.96 -3.92
N TRP A 13 -13.57 -37.87 -3.87
CA TRP A 13 -12.89 -36.99 -2.92
C TRP A 13 -13.11 -35.56 -3.39
N ALA A 14 -14.05 -34.87 -2.77
CA ALA A 14 -14.13 -33.41 -2.89
C ALA A 14 -12.92 -32.83 -2.19
N HIS A 15 -11.91 -32.42 -2.96
CA HIS A 15 -10.86 -31.57 -2.47
C HIS A 15 -11.51 -30.23 -2.11
N ALA A 16 -11.78 -30.01 -0.84
CA ALA A 16 -12.05 -28.67 -0.36
C ALA A 16 -10.80 -27.83 -0.70
N ALA A 17 -10.92 -26.96 -1.69
CA ALA A 17 -9.91 -25.94 -1.94
C ALA A 17 -9.82 -25.12 -0.65
N ILE A 18 -8.69 -25.23 0.07
CA ILE A 18 -8.40 -24.35 1.19
C ILE A 18 -8.31 -22.96 0.56
N ALA A 19 -9.35 -22.14 0.80
CA ALA A 19 -9.34 -20.75 0.37
C ALA A 19 -8.07 -20.10 0.91
N ALA A 20 -7.37 -19.36 0.05
CA ALA A 20 -6.22 -18.58 0.49
C ALA A 20 -6.68 -17.68 1.65
N PRO A 21 -5.90 -17.56 2.73
CA PRO A 21 -6.31 -16.76 3.87
C PRO A 21 -6.54 -15.31 3.44
N ASP A 22 -7.64 -14.72 3.87
CA ASP A 22 -7.98 -13.33 3.56
C ASP A 22 -6.84 -12.40 3.95
N VAL A 23 -6.38 -11.60 3.00
CA VAL A 23 -5.33 -10.59 3.21
C VAL A 23 -5.94 -9.31 3.78
N ILE A 24 -7.19 -9.01 3.37
CA ILE A 24 -7.95 -7.85 3.82
C ILE A 24 -9.10 -8.36 4.68
N VAL A 25 -9.22 -7.81 5.89
CA VAL A 25 -10.20 -8.26 6.89
C VAL A 25 -11.10 -7.13 7.34
N ASP A 26 -12.27 -7.49 7.87
CA ASP A 26 -13.24 -6.55 8.41
C ASP A 26 -13.14 -6.41 9.95
N GLY A 27 -13.92 -5.48 10.52
CA GLY A 27 -13.94 -5.24 11.95
C GLY A 27 -14.48 -6.43 12.79
N ALA A 28 -15.29 -7.32 12.21
CA ALA A 28 -15.75 -8.52 12.88
C ALA A 28 -14.60 -9.52 13.04
N TYR A 29 -13.81 -9.71 11.98
CA TYR A 29 -12.61 -10.53 12.06
C TYR A 29 -11.64 -10.00 13.11
N VAL A 30 -11.37 -8.68 13.13
CA VAL A 30 -10.45 -8.05 14.11
C VAL A 30 -10.95 -8.31 15.54
N ALA A 31 -12.24 -8.09 15.80
CA ALA A 31 -12.85 -8.33 17.12
C ALA A 31 -12.71 -9.78 17.58
N GLU A 32 -12.88 -10.75 16.68
CA GLU A 32 -12.68 -12.17 16.99
C GLU A 32 -11.19 -12.51 17.17
N ALA A 33 -10.33 -11.94 16.34
CA ALA A 33 -8.88 -12.15 16.43
C ALA A 33 -8.30 -11.66 17.78
N LEU A 34 -8.82 -10.56 18.33
CA LEU A 34 -8.36 -10.06 19.66
C LEU A 34 -8.44 -11.10 20.76
N LYS A 35 -9.33 -12.09 20.68
CA LYS A 35 -9.43 -13.20 21.64
C LYS A 35 -8.21 -14.16 21.59
N ARG A 36 -7.45 -14.13 20.48
CA ARG A 36 -6.25 -14.95 20.25
C ARG A 36 -4.96 -14.17 20.45
N SER A 37 -5.05 -12.92 20.92
CA SER A 37 -3.92 -12.03 21.18
C SER A 37 -2.99 -11.83 19.97
N PRO A 38 -3.51 -11.41 18.80
CA PRO A 38 -2.69 -11.04 17.65
C PRO A 38 -1.86 -9.80 17.99
N ILE A 39 -0.90 -9.45 17.16
CA ILE A 39 -0.29 -8.13 17.18
C ILE A 39 -1.21 -7.19 16.40
N ILE A 40 -1.72 -6.15 17.05
CA ILE A 40 -2.47 -5.08 16.40
C ILE A 40 -1.52 -3.91 16.19
N TRP A 41 -1.32 -3.53 14.92
CA TRP A 41 -0.40 -2.48 14.55
C TRP A 41 -1.14 -1.28 13.95
N ASP A 42 -1.23 -0.20 14.72
CA ASP A 42 -1.76 1.09 14.28
C ASP A 42 -0.65 1.89 13.58
N VAL A 43 -0.85 2.22 12.31
CA VAL A 43 0.13 2.94 11.49
C VAL A 43 -0.19 4.43 11.30
N ARG A 44 -1.14 4.96 12.09
CA ARG A 44 -1.45 6.39 12.10
C ARG A 44 -0.36 7.18 12.83
N ALA A 45 -0.38 8.51 12.63
CA ALA A 45 0.45 9.42 13.40
C ALA A 45 0.22 9.23 14.91
N ALA A 46 1.26 9.42 15.72
CA ALA A 46 1.22 9.24 17.18
C ALA A 46 0.09 10.03 17.85
N ASP A 47 -0.15 11.27 17.42
CA ASP A 47 -1.24 12.11 17.94
C ASP A 47 -2.64 11.53 17.65
N SER A 48 -2.81 10.86 16.50
CA SER A 48 -4.06 10.20 16.16
C SER A 48 -4.26 8.92 16.96
N TYR A 49 -3.20 8.15 17.17
CA TYR A 49 -3.21 6.99 18.05
C TYR A 49 -3.57 7.36 19.49
N ALA A 50 -2.97 8.42 20.03
CA ALA A 50 -3.22 8.88 21.40
C ALA A 50 -4.68 9.35 21.63
N LYS A 51 -5.37 9.82 20.59
CA LYS A 51 -6.79 10.23 20.67
C LYS A 51 -7.73 9.03 20.80
N GLY A 52 -7.30 7.83 20.38
CA GLY A 52 -8.05 6.59 20.51
C GLY A 52 -7.60 5.56 19.46
N HIS A 53 -7.44 4.32 19.90
CA HIS A 53 -6.95 3.21 19.08
C HIS A 53 -7.64 1.89 19.49
N ILE A 54 -7.52 0.85 18.68
CA ILE A 54 -8.01 -0.50 19.01
C ILE A 54 -7.25 -1.00 20.24
N PRO A 55 -7.95 -1.52 21.28
CA PRO A 55 -7.28 -1.99 22.50
C PRO A 55 -6.14 -2.96 22.23
N GLY A 56 -4.99 -2.74 22.88
CA GLY A 56 -3.78 -3.54 22.69
C GLY A 56 -2.95 -3.20 21.46
N ALA A 57 -3.38 -2.24 20.62
CA ALA A 57 -2.62 -1.82 19.46
C ALA A 57 -1.33 -1.11 19.87
N ILE A 58 -0.24 -1.41 19.15
CA ILE A 58 1.02 -0.66 19.20
C ILE A 58 1.08 0.35 18.07
N ASN A 59 1.91 1.37 18.22
CA ASN A 59 2.09 2.41 17.20
C ASN A 59 3.57 2.77 17.05
N LEU A 60 4.03 2.85 15.80
CA LEU A 60 5.36 3.33 15.44
C LEU A 60 5.32 4.68 14.71
N GLY A 61 4.14 5.29 14.58
CA GLY A 61 3.96 6.51 13.81
C GLY A 61 3.90 6.26 12.30
N ASP A 62 4.32 7.26 11.51
CA ASP A 62 4.29 7.21 10.05
C ASP A 62 5.38 6.27 9.52
N ILE A 63 5.00 5.02 9.28
CA ILE A 63 5.93 3.98 8.83
C ILE A 63 6.46 4.19 7.41
N ALA A 64 5.70 4.85 6.54
CA ALA A 64 6.18 5.20 5.20
C ALA A 64 7.33 6.22 5.25
N ARG A 65 7.45 6.96 6.35
CA ARG A 65 8.56 7.88 6.57
C ARG A 65 9.72 7.22 7.31
N ILE A 66 9.46 6.50 8.41
CA ILE A 66 10.54 5.99 9.29
C ILE A 66 11.26 4.77 8.73
N LEU A 67 10.62 4.01 7.83
CA LEU A 67 11.21 2.81 7.22
C LEU A 67 11.82 3.09 5.83
N ARG A 68 11.74 4.32 5.34
CA ARG A 68 12.22 4.72 4.01
C ARG A 68 13.41 5.67 4.10
N ASP A 69 14.30 5.58 3.13
CA ASP A 69 15.36 6.56 2.89
C ASP A 69 14.76 7.83 2.27
N GLU A 70 15.17 9.00 2.73
CA GLU A 70 14.57 10.27 2.30
C GLU A 70 14.86 10.61 0.83
N ASN A 71 15.90 10.06 0.23
CA ASN A 71 16.30 10.36 -1.15
C ASN A 71 15.82 9.32 -2.14
N SER A 72 16.03 8.03 -1.83
CA SER A 72 15.67 6.93 -2.74
C SER A 72 14.24 6.46 -2.55
N GLU A 73 13.63 6.77 -1.41
CA GLU A 73 12.35 6.20 -0.97
C GLU A 73 12.34 4.66 -0.97
N ASP A 74 13.50 4.01 -1.00
CA ASP A 74 13.65 2.58 -0.74
C ASP A 74 13.66 2.29 0.76
N PHE A 75 13.55 1.03 1.16
CA PHE A 75 13.72 0.68 2.57
C PHE A 75 15.12 1.08 3.08
N ILE A 76 15.19 1.65 4.29
CA ILE A 76 16.45 1.90 4.98
C ILE A 76 17.19 0.58 5.26
N ALA A 77 18.45 0.65 5.72
CA ALA A 77 19.26 -0.54 6.01
C ALA A 77 18.50 -1.57 6.87
N THR A 78 18.49 -2.84 6.44
CA THR A 78 17.75 -3.94 7.08
C THR A 78 18.02 -4.05 8.58
N ALA A 79 19.28 -3.89 9.01
CA ALA A 79 19.64 -3.93 10.45
C ALA A 79 18.93 -2.83 11.27
N ARG A 80 18.65 -1.66 10.67
CA ARG A 80 17.90 -0.60 11.33
C ARG A 80 16.41 -0.96 11.41
N ILE A 81 15.87 -1.61 10.38
CA ILE A 81 14.48 -2.12 10.39
C ILE A 81 14.32 -3.22 11.43
N GLU A 82 15.25 -4.18 11.48
CA GLU A 82 15.30 -5.23 12.51
C GLU A 82 15.20 -4.63 13.91
N LYS A 83 15.99 -3.58 14.17
CA LYS A 83 15.95 -2.90 15.46
C LYS A 83 14.62 -2.19 15.73
N LEU A 84 14.11 -1.40 14.77
CA LEU A 84 12.86 -0.65 14.94
C LEU A 84 11.66 -1.57 15.18
N LEU A 85 11.50 -2.60 14.34
CA LEU A 85 10.39 -3.54 14.45
C LEU A 85 10.57 -4.47 15.65
N GLY A 86 11.81 -4.90 15.93
CA GLY A 86 12.15 -5.75 17.06
C GLY A 86 11.91 -5.07 18.41
N ASP A 87 12.37 -3.83 18.58
CA ASP A 87 12.13 -3.04 19.80
C ASP A 87 10.64 -2.81 20.04
N ALA A 88 9.84 -2.72 18.97
CA ALA A 88 8.38 -2.61 19.05
C ALA A 88 7.67 -3.94 19.33
N GLY A 89 8.39 -5.06 19.32
CA GLY A 89 7.83 -6.40 19.55
C GLY A 89 7.02 -6.95 18.37
N LEU A 90 7.25 -6.45 17.14
CA LEU A 90 6.62 -6.94 15.92
C LEU A 90 7.23 -8.29 15.51
N ASP A 91 6.72 -9.36 16.09
CA ASP A 91 7.12 -10.74 15.80
C ASP A 91 6.34 -11.28 14.58
N PRO A 92 6.98 -11.49 13.42
CA PRO A 92 6.31 -12.00 12.21
C PRO A 92 5.89 -13.48 12.32
N ALA A 93 6.29 -14.19 13.35
CA ALA A 93 5.79 -15.53 13.63
C ALA A 93 4.35 -15.52 14.18
N ARG A 94 3.87 -14.36 14.65
CA ARG A 94 2.50 -14.16 15.14
C ARG A 94 1.63 -13.59 14.04
N GLU A 95 0.30 -13.71 14.21
CA GLU A 95 -0.63 -12.96 13.39
C GLU A 95 -0.50 -11.45 13.65
N ILE A 96 -0.29 -10.67 12.58
CA ILE A 96 -0.19 -9.20 12.66
C ILE A 96 -1.37 -8.62 11.89
N ILE A 97 -2.21 -7.83 12.57
CA ILE A 97 -3.32 -7.09 11.93
C ILE A 97 -2.94 -5.62 11.93
N ILE A 98 -2.82 -5.07 10.71
CA ILE A 98 -2.38 -3.70 10.49
C ILE A 98 -3.59 -2.85 10.12
N TYR A 99 -3.72 -1.69 10.74
CA TYR A 99 -4.77 -0.75 10.42
C TYR A 99 -4.31 0.70 10.56
N GLY A 100 -5.06 1.58 9.95
CA GLY A 100 -4.88 3.03 10.07
C GLY A 100 -6.23 3.75 10.01
N SER A 101 -6.28 4.91 9.38
CA SER A 101 -7.53 5.47 8.92
C SER A 101 -8.02 4.72 7.68
N ARG A 102 -9.34 4.73 7.42
CA ARG A 102 -9.95 4.07 6.27
C ARG A 102 -9.22 4.45 4.98
N GLY A 103 -8.91 3.45 4.17
CA GLY A 103 -8.27 3.62 2.86
C GLY A 103 -6.83 4.12 2.92
N THR A 104 -6.18 4.11 4.08
CA THR A 104 -4.78 4.56 4.15
C THR A 104 -3.84 3.54 3.52
N TRP A 105 -3.04 4.01 2.56
CA TRP A 105 -1.96 3.20 1.97
C TRP A 105 -0.91 2.74 2.99
N ASN A 106 -0.75 3.45 4.12
CA ASN A 106 0.20 3.05 5.17
C ASN A 106 -0.12 1.68 5.78
N ALA A 107 -1.40 1.30 5.91
CA ALA A 107 -1.77 -0.02 6.41
C ALA A 107 -1.31 -1.13 5.44
N TYR A 108 -1.45 -0.91 4.14
CA TYR A 108 -0.95 -1.82 3.13
C TYR A 108 0.58 -1.81 3.02
N PHE A 109 1.20 -0.67 3.24
CA PHE A 109 2.66 -0.61 3.33
C PHE A 109 3.19 -1.39 4.54
N GLY A 110 2.48 -1.38 5.67
CA GLY A 110 2.77 -2.24 6.81
C GLY A 110 2.65 -3.73 6.47
N LEU A 111 1.57 -4.13 5.79
CA LEU A 111 1.40 -5.49 5.25
C LEU A 111 2.57 -5.87 4.34
N TYR A 112 2.89 -5.00 3.38
CA TYR A 112 3.99 -5.21 2.45
C TYR A 112 5.33 -5.31 3.17
N THR A 113 5.58 -4.49 4.20
CA THR A 113 6.81 -4.57 5.02
C THR A 113 6.98 -5.96 5.64
N VAL A 114 5.91 -6.51 6.24
CA VAL A 114 5.95 -7.87 6.78
C VAL A 114 6.19 -8.92 5.68
N GLN A 115 5.50 -8.81 4.55
CA GLN A 115 5.66 -9.72 3.42
C GLN A 115 7.04 -9.62 2.76
N TYR A 116 7.59 -8.40 2.68
CA TYR A 116 8.91 -8.14 2.11
C TYR A 116 10.02 -8.80 2.92
N PHE A 117 9.96 -8.72 4.26
CA PHE A 117 11.06 -9.16 5.10
C PHE A 117 10.91 -10.57 5.68
N SER A 118 9.72 -11.10 5.81
CA SER A 118 9.52 -12.36 6.53
C SER A 118 8.56 -13.33 5.86
N GLY A 119 7.71 -12.85 4.94
CA GLY A 119 6.60 -13.65 4.43
C GLY A 119 5.55 -14.02 5.49
N GLY A 120 5.55 -13.33 6.64
CA GLY A 120 4.74 -13.65 7.82
C GLY A 120 3.23 -13.51 7.61
N ASN A 121 2.48 -13.96 8.63
CA ASN A 121 1.02 -13.93 8.67
C ASN A 121 0.52 -12.52 9.02
N ALA A 122 0.37 -11.66 8.01
CA ALA A 122 -0.10 -10.30 8.17
C ALA A 122 -1.39 -10.04 7.38
N ARG A 123 -2.27 -9.19 7.94
CA ARG A 123 -3.56 -8.79 7.36
C ARG A 123 -3.76 -7.29 7.50
N VAL A 124 -4.58 -6.72 6.63
CA VAL A 124 -4.98 -5.32 6.70
C VAL A 124 -6.45 -5.21 7.07
N TYR A 125 -6.73 -4.37 8.04
CA TYR A 125 -8.08 -3.89 8.32
C TYR A 125 -8.27 -2.54 7.59
N HIS A 126 -8.84 -2.62 6.37
CA HIS A 126 -8.90 -1.50 5.43
C HIS A 126 -9.74 -0.32 5.94
N ASP A 127 -10.94 -0.61 6.50
CA ASP A 127 -11.84 0.43 6.99
C ASP A 127 -11.44 1.03 8.34
N GLY A 128 -10.42 0.46 8.98
CA GLY A 128 -9.64 1.02 10.04
C GLY A 128 -10.42 1.52 11.25
N ILE A 129 -9.89 2.59 11.86
CA ILE A 129 -10.43 3.12 13.12
C ILE A 129 -11.83 3.72 12.96
N GLU A 130 -12.17 4.23 11.78
CA GLU A 130 -13.46 4.83 11.51
C GLU A 130 -14.58 3.78 11.56
N ASP A 131 -14.39 2.61 10.93
CA ASP A 131 -15.36 1.50 11.02
C ASP A 131 -15.40 0.91 12.43
N TRP A 132 -14.24 0.73 13.07
CA TRP A 132 -14.16 0.25 14.44
C TRP A 132 -15.01 1.10 15.39
N THR A 133 -14.87 2.41 15.29
CA THR A 133 -15.58 3.38 16.13
C THR A 133 -17.06 3.46 15.77
N ALA A 134 -17.39 3.52 14.46
CA ALA A 134 -18.76 3.62 13.98
C ALA A 134 -19.61 2.38 14.38
N SER A 135 -18.95 1.21 14.48
CA SER A 135 -19.62 -0.02 14.95
C SER A 135 -19.78 -0.09 16.48
N GLY A 136 -19.48 0.97 17.21
CA GLY A 136 -19.64 1.07 18.67
C GLY A 136 -18.64 0.25 19.48
N ARG A 137 -17.53 -0.19 18.87
CA ARG A 137 -16.50 -0.96 19.57
C ARG A 137 -15.65 -0.07 20.46
N THR A 138 -15.13 -0.64 21.53
CA THR A 138 -14.30 0.08 22.51
C THR A 138 -12.99 0.56 21.90
N VAL A 139 -12.61 1.79 22.17
CA VAL A 139 -11.28 2.35 21.89
C VAL A 139 -10.50 2.55 23.19
N SER A 140 -9.18 2.37 23.13
CA SER A 140 -8.26 2.67 24.23
C SER A 140 -7.52 3.98 23.95
N ARG A 141 -7.08 4.65 25.00
CA ARG A 141 -6.11 5.77 24.95
C ARG A 141 -4.83 5.45 25.69
N GLU A 142 -4.77 4.26 26.28
CA GLU A 142 -3.61 3.79 27.02
C GLU A 142 -2.61 3.15 26.04
N ALA A 143 -1.40 3.71 25.95
CA ALA A 143 -0.36 3.22 25.07
C ALA A 143 0.01 1.76 25.40
N SER A 144 -0.07 0.90 24.42
CA SER A 144 0.31 -0.50 24.54
C SER A 144 1.78 -0.71 24.14
N LYS A 145 2.42 -1.66 24.81
CA LYS A 145 3.80 -2.08 24.53
C LYS A 145 3.87 -3.60 24.49
N LEU A 146 4.62 -4.13 23.53
CA LEU A 146 4.96 -5.54 23.45
C LEU A 146 6.40 -5.75 23.98
N ALA A 147 6.69 -6.96 24.41
CA ALA A 147 8.07 -7.34 24.72
C ALA A 147 8.92 -7.29 23.45
N PRO A 148 10.12 -6.68 23.49
CA PRO A 148 11.01 -6.66 22.34
C PRO A 148 11.38 -8.08 21.87
N VAL A 149 11.59 -8.25 20.57
CA VAL A 149 12.03 -9.48 19.93
C VAL A 149 13.27 -9.25 19.09
N THR A 150 14.14 -10.25 19.00
CA THR A 150 15.30 -10.18 18.09
C THR A 150 14.88 -10.67 16.72
N LEU A 151 14.97 -9.79 15.72
CA LEU A 151 14.64 -10.11 14.35
C LEU A 151 15.90 -10.41 13.53
N LYS A 152 15.76 -11.31 12.55
CA LYS A 152 16.67 -11.54 11.44
C LYS A 152 15.85 -11.48 10.16
N LEU A 153 15.99 -10.39 9.44
CA LEU A 153 15.18 -10.08 8.28
C LEU A 153 16.00 -10.21 6.99
N SER A 154 15.33 -10.65 5.93
CA SER A 154 15.89 -10.70 4.59
C SER A 154 14.80 -10.44 3.56
N ALA A 155 15.15 -9.83 2.42
CA ALA A 155 14.21 -9.59 1.36
C ALA A 155 13.62 -10.91 0.84
N ASN A 156 12.30 -10.99 0.79
CA ASN A 156 11.57 -12.13 0.27
C ASN A 156 11.37 -11.98 -1.26
N PRO A 157 12.06 -12.77 -2.09
CA PRO A 157 11.96 -12.64 -3.55
C PRO A 157 10.56 -12.94 -4.10
N ALA A 158 9.68 -13.58 -3.32
CA ALA A 158 8.29 -13.78 -3.73
C ALA A 158 7.42 -12.53 -3.54
N ALA A 159 7.88 -11.54 -2.78
CA ALA A 159 7.13 -10.31 -2.52
C ALA A 159 7.65 -9.10 -3.30
N VAL A 160 8.93 -9.08 -3.67
CA VAL A 160 9.60 -7.92 -4.26
C VAL A 160 10.28 -8.26 -5.58
N VAL A 161 10.40 -7.25 -6.46
CA VAL A 161 11.16 -7.30 -7.71
C VAL A 161 12.06 -6.05 -7.82
N SER A 162 13.29 -6.24 -8.26
CA SER A 162 14.27 -5.17 -8.48
C SER A 162 14.11 -4.52 -9.86
N THR A 163 14.68 -3.31 -10.04
CA THR A 163 14.72 -2.60 -11.33
C THR A 163 15.29 -3.49 -12.46
N ARG A 164 16.39 -4.20 -12.20
CA ARG A 164 17.00 -5.12 -13.17
C ARG A 164 16.06 -6.26 -13.56
N GLU A 165 15.34 -6.80 -12.59
CA GLU A 165 14.37 -7.86 -12.84
C GLU A 165 13.17 -7.36 -13.64
N VAL A 166 12.68 -6.14 -13.37
CA VAL A 166 11.61 -5.51 -14.16
C VAL A 166 12.04 -5.36 -15.61
N ILE A 167 13.23 -4.77 -15.85
CA ILE A 167 13.79 -4.60 -17.21
C ILE A 167 13.91 -5.96 -17.93
N ALA A 168 14.41 -6.99 -17.25
CA ALA A 168 14.56 -8.33 -17.84
C ALA A 168 13.21 -9.01 -18.14
N ARG A 169 12.11 -8.54 -17.57
CA ARG A 169 10.76 -9.08 -17.78
C ARG A 169 9.91 -8.30 -18.79
N LEU A 170 10.43 -7.19 -19.29
CA LEU A 170 9.73 -6.45 -20.37
C LEU A 170 9.46 -7.39 -21.53
N HIS A 171 8.26 -7.30 -22.09
CA HIS A 171 7.78 -8.14 -23.21
C HIS A 171 7.63 -9.64 -22.90
N ASN A 172 7.79 -10.08 -21.65
CA ASN A 172 7.49 -11.46 -21.26
C ASN A 172 5.95 -11.66 -21.25
N PRO A 173 5.37 -12.57 -22.09
CA PRO A 173 3.92 -12.76 -22.18
C PRO A 173 3.30 -13.34 -20.88
N ASN A 174 4.12 -13.89 -19.98
CA ASN A 174 3.67 -14.42 -18.68
C ASN A 174 3.78 -13.41 -17.55
N VAL A 175 4.17 -12.17 -17.85
CA VAL A 175 4.28 -11.06 -16.89
C VAL A 175 3.34 -9.94 -17.30
N GLN A 176 2.67 -9.36 -16.35
CA GLN A 176 1.84 -8.17 -16.52
C GLN A 176 2.26 -7.12 -15.49
N ILE A 177 2.29 -5.87 -15.91
CA ILE A 177 2.78 -4.75 -15.08
C ILE A 177 1.62 -3.79 -14.86
N VAL A 178 1.38 -3.41 -13.60
CA VAL A 178 0.34 -2.45 -13.21
C VAL A 178 1.00 -1.21 -12.63
N ASP A 179 0.70 -0.06 -13.25
CA ASP A 179 1.04 1.26 -12.72
C ASP A 179 -0.12 1.78 -11.88
N ALA A 180 0.08 1.82 -10.56
CA ALA A 180 -0.92 2.28 -9.60
C ALA A 180 -0.89 3.81 -9.39
N ARG A 181 -0.14 4.57 -10.20
CA ARG A 181 -0.08 6.03 -10.15
C ARG A 181 -1.26 6.67 -10.86
N THR A 182 -1.38 7.97 -10.67
CA THR A 182 -2.38 8.76 -11.39
C THR A 182 -2.17 8.74 -12.91
N PRO A 183 -3.22 8.96 -13.73
CA PRO A 183 -3.08 9.03 -15.18
C PRO A 183 -2.12 10.13 -15.65
N ARG A 184 -1.97 11.21 -14.88
CA ARG A 184 -1.02 12.29 -15.20
C ARG A 184 0.42 11.87 -14.98
N GLU A 185 0.71 11.14 -13.89
CA GLU A 185 2.05 10.55 -13.66
C GLU A 185 2.38 9.54 -14.77
N PHE A 186 1.42 8.67 -15.13
CA PHE A 186 1.56 7.67 -16.19
C PHE A 186 1.87 8.28 -17.57
N ARG A 187 1.20 9.38 -17.93
CA ARG A 187 1.45 10.08 -19.19
C ARG A 187 2.67 10.99 -19.17
N GLY A 188 3.42 11.05 -18.06
CA GLY A 188 4.58 11.91 -17.91
C GLY A 188 4.25 13.41 -17.77
N GLU A 189 3.00 13.75 -17.48
CA GLU A 189 2.54 15.15 -17.26
C GLU A 189 2.86 15.62 -15.82
N ASP A 190 2.90 14.72 -14.87
CA ASP A 190 3.31 14.97 -13.49
C ASP A 190 4.65 14.24 -13.22
N ILE A 191 5.74 15.01 -13.24
CA ILE A 191 7.10 14.47 -13.19
C ILE A 191 7.59 14.49 -11.74
N ARG A 192 7.82 13.29 -11.17
CA ARG A 192 8.29 13.11 -9.79
C ARG A 192 9.58 12.28 -9.70
N ALA A 193 10.36 12.21 -10.77
CA ALA A 193 11.69 11.63 -10.90
C ALA A 193 12.49 12.48 -11.90
N ILE A 194 13.68 12.08 -12.33
CA ILE A 194 14.45 12.81 -13.37
C ILE A 194 13.66 12.88 -14.69
N ARG A 195 12.86 11.86 -14.96
CA ARG A 195 11.92 11.84 -16.11
C ARG A 195 10.52 11.40 -15.69
N GLY A 196 9.51 11.86 -16.43
CA GLY A 196 8.14 11.34 -16.43
C GLY A 196 7.98 10.20 -17.42
N GLY A 197 6.78 9.60 -17.43
CA GLY A 197 6.41 8.47 -18.28
C GLY A 197 6.10 7.23 -17.46
N HIS A 198 6.16 6.05 -18.13
CA HIS A 198 5.85 4.78 -17.48
C HIS A 198 6.69 3.61 -18.04
N ILE A 199 6.65 2.47 -17.38
CA ILE A 199 7.31 1.23 -17.78
C ILE A 199 6.58 0.68 -19.02
N PRO A 200 7.28 0.31 -20.11
CA PRO A 200 6.67 -0.18 -21.35
C PRO A 200 5.70 -1.34 -21.12
N GLY A 201 4.52 -1.24 -21.73
CA GLY A 201 3.46 -2.23 -21.64
C GLY A 201 2.72 -2.28 -20.29
N ALA A 202 2.97 -1.35 -19.37
CA ALA A 202 2.24 -1.26 -18.12
C ALA A 202 0.79 -0.82 -18.33
N LEU A 203 -0.13 -1.41 -17.57
CA LEU A 203 -1.53 -0.99 -17.49
C LEU A 203 -1.70 0.03 -16.36
N ASN A 204 -2.25 1.20 -16.67
CA ASN A 204 -2.52 2.20 -15.64
C ASN A 204 -3.86 1.93 -14.95
N ILE A 205 -3.78 1.49 -13.71
CA ILE A 205 -4.93 1.30 -12.82
C ILE A 205 -4.59 2.02 -11.51
N PRO A 206 -4.95 3.32 -11.37
CA PRO A 206 -4.69 4.09 -10.17
C PRO A 206 -5.21 3.40 -8.90
N TYR A 207 -4.44 3.42 -7.83
CA TYR A 207 -4.80 2.71 -6.60
C TYR A 207 -6.13 3.18 -6.00
N GLU A 208 -6.49 4.46 -6.20
CA GLU A 208 -7.76 5.03 -5.76
C GLU A 208 -8.97 4.37 -6.44
N GLN A 209 -8.76 3.73 -7.60
CA GLN A 209 -9.82 2.97 -8.28
C GLN A 209 -10.29 1.75 -7.48
N ASN A 210 -9.56 1.31 -6.48
CA ASN A 210 -10.02 0.29 -5.54
C ASN A 210 -11.19 0.78 -4.66
N TRP A 211 -11.34 2.09 -4.46
CA TRP A 211 -12.31 2.67 -3.56
C TRP A 211 -13.68 2.86 -4.19
N ILE A 212 -14.71 2.91 -3.37
CA ILE A 212 -16.09 3.20 -3.81
C ILE A 212 -16.12 4.52 -4.57
N ASP A 213 -15.44 5.55 -4.06
CA ASP A 213 -15.30 6.86 -4.70
C ASP A 213 -13.82 7.23 -4.82
N PRO A 214 -13.20 7.04 -6.00
CA PRO A 214 -11.79 7.34 -6.25
C PRO A 214 -11.41 8.81 -6.05
N GLU A 215 -12.39 9.72 -6.07
CA GLU A 215 -12.15 11.16 -5.91
C GLU A 215 -12.22 11.63 -4.46
N THR A 216 -12.43 10.74 -3.49
CA THR A 216 -12.65 11.10 -2.09
C THR A 216 -11.55 11.99 -1.53
N LEU A 217 -10.26 11.70 -1.78
CA LEU A 217 -9.17 12.55 -1.31
C LEU A 217 -9.25 13.98 -1.89
N LEU A 218 -9.59 14.10 -3.16
CA LEU A 218 -9.77 15.41 -3.81
C LEU A 218 -10.99 16.14 -3.25
N LYS A 219 -12.09 15.43 -3.02
CA LYS A 219 -13.32 15.97 -2.42
C LYS A 219 -13.09 16.43 -0.97
N LEU A 220 -12.33 15.65 -0.18
CA LEU A 220 -11.90 16.06 1.17
C LEU A 220 -11.05 17.34 1.14
N ALA A 221 -10.04 17.39 0.29
CA ALA A 221 -9.19 18.57 0.14
C ALA A 221 -9.98 19.83 -0.26
N ARG A 222 -11.06 19.66 -1.03
CA ARG A 222 -11.97 20.74 -1.45
C ARG A 222 -13.13 20.98 -0.49
N LYS A 223 -13.20 20.26 0.64
CA LYS A 223 -14.29 20.30 1.63
C LYS A 223 -15.68 20.01 1.02
N GLN A 224 -15.72 19.13 0.00
CA GLN A 224 -16.94 18.68 -0.66
C GLN A 224 -17.60 17.48 0.03
N VAL A 225 -16.82 16.76 0.83
CA VAL A 225 -17.29 15.67 1.72
C VAL A 225 -16.73 15.90 3.11
N ALA A 226 -17.41 15.36 4.13
CA ALA A 226 -17.05 15.57 5.53
C ALA A 226 -16.06 14.53 6.06
N ASP A 227 -16.01 13.35 5.44
CA ASP A 227 -15.24 12.19 5.90
C ASP A 227 -14.68 11.36 4.75
N ASN A 228 -13.99 10.30 5.11
CA ASN A 228 -13.32 9.38 4.18
C ASN A 228 -14.16 8.13 3.84
N ALA A 229 -15.48 8.15 4.02
CA ALA A 229 -16.33 6.98 3.77
C ALA A 229 -16.20 6.43 2.34
N GLY A 230 -16.03 7.32 1.36
CA GLY A 230 -15.81 6.92 -0.04
C GLY A 230 -14.51 6.16 -0.30
N MET A 231 -13.57 6.13 0.64
CA MET A 231 -12.32 5.36 0.54
C MET A 231 -12.47 3.89 0.97
N SER A 232 -13.66 3.42 1.39
CA SER A 232 -13.93 1.98 1.55
C SER A 232 -13.75 1.26 0.22
N LEU A 233 -13.30 0.00 0.27
CA LEU A 233 -13.12 -0.80 -0.95
C LEU A 233 -14.44 -1.02 -1.69
N LYS A 234 -14.36 -1.04 -3.00
CA LYS A 234 -15.43 -1.55 -3.85
C LYS A 234 -15.79 -3.00 -3.49
N SER A 235 -16.98 -3.43 -3.88
CA SER A 235 -17.36 -4.83 -3.75
C SER A 235 -16.38 -5.76 -4.47
N THR A 236 -16.24 -7.00 -4.01
CA THR A 236 -15.39 -8.00 -4.69
C THR A 236 -15.73 -8.12 -6.18
N ALA A 237 -17.02 -8.06 -6.53
CA ALA A 237 -17.48 -8.14 -7.92
C ALA A 237 -17.02 -6.92 -8.74
N ASP A 238 -17.03 -5.72 -8.17
CA ASP A 238 -16.57 -4.53 -8.89
C ASP A 238 -15.04 -4.45 -8.98
N LEU A 239 -14.32 -4.94 -7.97
CA LEU A 239 -12.87 -5.12 -8.05
C LEU A 239 -12.48 -6.16 -9.11
N GLN A 240 -13.21 -7.27 -9.21
CA GLN A 240 -13.01 -8.26 -10.29
C GLN A 240 -13.22 -7.66 -11.68
N LYS A 241 -14.22 -6.79 -11.84
CA LYS A 241 -14.43 -6.03 -13.11
C LYS A 241 -13.28 -5.06 -13.37
N LEU A 242 -12.82 -4.33 -12.35
CA LEU A 242 -11.70 -3.39 -12.47
C LEU A 242 -10.44 -4.07 -13.01
N TYR A 243 -10.17 -5.27 -12.52
CA TYR A 243 -8.98 -6.05 -12.88
C TYR A 243 -9.23 -7.13 -13.94
N ALA A 244 -10.37 -7.12 -14.62
CA ALA A 244 -10.75 -8.16 -15.60
C ALA A 244 -9.78 -8.26 -16.80
N GLY A 245 -8.97 -7.23 -17.05
CA GLY A 245 -7.92 -7.24 -18.08
C GLY A 245 -6.64 -7.99 -17.67
N LEU A 246 -6.54 -8.45 -16.42
CA LEU A 246 -5.39 -9.16 -15.87
C LEU A 246 -5.70 -10.66 -15.73
N ASP A 247 -4.67 -11.50 -15.93
CA ASP A 247 -4.75 -12.95 -15.67
C ASP A 247 -4.23 -13.26 -14.25
N PRO A 248 -5.05 -13.82 -13.35
CA PRO A 248 -4.64 -14.11 -11.98
C PRO A 248 -3.56 -15.20 -11.86
N ASN A 249 -3.27 -15.93 -12.95
CA ASN A 249 -2.24 -16.98 -12.97
C ASN A 249 -0.88 -16.46 -13.44
N LYS A 250 -0.80 -15.28 -14.07
CA LYS A 250 0.46 -14.66 -14.48
C LYS A 250 1.17 -13.95 -13.33
N GLU A 251 2.48 -13.76 -13.48
CA GLU A 251 3.21 -12.85 -12.60
C GLU A 251 2.69 -11.43 -12.79
N THR A 252 2.26 -10.79 -11.70
CA THR A 252 1.77 -9.41 -11.69
C THR A 252 2.74 -8.54 -10.91
N ILE A 253 3.41 -7.63 -11.59
CA ILE A 253 4.30 -6.64 -10.99
C ILE A 253 3.52 -5.35 -10.82
N VAL A 254 3.42 -4.87 -9.58
CA VAL A 254 2.75 -3.61 -9.26
C VAL A 254 3.76 -2.56 -8.85
N TYR A 255 3.67 -1.38 -9.42
CA TYR A 255 4.51 -0.25 -9.03
C TYR A 255 3.71 1.05 -8.90
N CYS A 256 4.30 2.04 -8.21
CA CYS A 256 3.76 3.39 -8.18
C CYS A 256 4.90 4.42 -8.28
N GLN A 257 4.97 5.40 -7.40
CA GLN A 257 6.12 6.32 -7.31
C GLN A 257 7.27 5.69 -6.52
N SER A 258 6.97 5.05 -5.36
CA SER A 258 7.95 4.54 -4.39
C SER A 258 7.43 3.32 -3.60
N GLY A 259 6.62 2.46 -4.20
CA GLY A 259 6.14 1.20 -3.62
C GLY A 259 4.95 1.31 -2.65
N VAL A 260 4.76 2.45 -2.00
CA VAL A 260 3.74 2.59 -0.92
C VAL A 260 2.31 2.46 -1.44
N ARG A 261 1.91 3.21 -2.48
CA ARG A 261 0.57 3.09 -3.11
C ARG A 261 0.39 1.74 -3.80
N ALA A 262 1.46 1.21 -4.41
CA ALA A 262 1.46 -0.09 -5.07
C ALA A 262 1.15 -1.25 -4.10
N SER A 263 1.50 -1.11 -2.82
CA SER A 263 1.23 -2.14 -1.81
C SER A 263 -0.29 -2.34 -1.59
N GLU A 264 -1.11 -1.30 -1.72
CA GLU A 264 -2.57 -1.43 -1.65
C GLU A 264 -3.10 -2.24 -2.84
N THR A 265 -2.74 -1.86 -4.07
CA THR A 265 -3.13 -2.61 -5.27
C THR A 265 -2.66 -4.07 -5.19
N ALA A 266 -1.44 -4.32 -4.72
CA ALA A 266 -0.93 -5.67 -4.53
C ALA A 266 -1.74 -6.47 -3.48
N GLY A 267 -2.13 -5.84 -2.37
CA GLY A 267 -3.00 -6.43 -1.35
C GLY A 267 -4.37 -6.81 -1.91
N VAL A 268 -4.99 -5.92 -2.68
CA VAL A 268 -6.28 -6.16 -3.34
C VAL A 268 -6.19 -7.29 -4.36
N LEU A 269 -5.15 -7.33 -5.20
CA LEU A 269 -4.96 -8.41 -6.17
C LEU A 269 -4.79 -9.77 -5.47
N LYS A 270 -4.02 -9.83 -4.38
CA LYS A 270 -3.90 -11.05 -3.56
C LYS A 270 -5.24 -11.48 -2.97
N GLN A 271 -6.05 -10.53 -2.46
CA GLN A 271 -7.40 -10.79 -1.97
C GLN A 271 -8.32 -11.36 -3.07
N LEU A 272 -8.14 -10.92 -4.32
CA LEU A 272 -8.87 -11.43 -5.49
C LEU A 272 -8.34 -12.78 -6.00
N GLY A 273 -7.32 -13.37 -5.36
CA GLY A 273 -6.79 -14.69 -5.70
C GLY A 273 -5.70 -14.69 -6.77
N PHE A 274 -5.08 -13.56 -7.09
CA PHE A 274 -3.88 -13.52 -7.93
C PHE A 274 -2.73 -14.24 -7.25
N LYS A 275 -2.13 -15.20 -7.94
CA LYS A 275 -1.20 -16.18 -7.35
C LYS A 275 0.22 -15.67 -7.16
N ASN A 276 0.68 -14.78 -8.04
CA ASN A 276 2.05 -14.29 -8.06
C ASN A 276 2.06 -12.76 -8.21
N VAL A 277 1.83 -12.05 -7.09
CA VAL A 277 1.83 -10.59 -7.04
C VAL A 277 3.07 -10.11 -6.31
N ARG A 278 3.89 -9.35 -7.01
CA ARG A 278 5.14 -8.77 -6.50
C ARG A 278 5.09 -7.23 -6.61
N VAL A 279 5.62 -6.56 -5.62
CA VAL A 279 5.76 -5.10 -5.66
C VAL A 279 7.15 -4.75 -6.20
N TYR A 280 7.20 -3.86 -7.16
CA TYR A 280 8.44 -3.19 -7.52
C TYR A 280 8.64 -2.01 -6.56
N ASP A 281 9.47 -2.23 -5.54
CA ASP A 281 9.60 -1.32 -4.40
C ASP A 281 10.16 0.04 -4.80
N SER A 282 11.30 0.09 -5.50
CA SER A 282 11.90 1.35 -6.00
C SER A 282 11.02 2.08 -7.01
N SER A 283 10.05 1.38 -7.58
CA SER A 283 8.96 1.93 -8.41
C SER A 283 9.45 2.90 -9.50
N TRP A 284 8.62 3.90 -9.83
CA TRP A 284 9.01 4.88 -10.86
C TRP A 284 10.19 5.75 -10.43
N LEU A 285 10.36 6.03 -9.13
CA LEU A 285 11.51 6.79 -8.67
C LEU A 285 12.82 6.09 -9.05
N GLY A 286 12.96 4.81 -8.77
CA GLY A 286 14.12 4.02 -9.17
C GLY A 286 14.21 3.82 -10.69
N TYR A 287 13.09 3.45 -11.34
CA TYR A 287 13.05 3.19 -12.78
C TYR A 287 13.28 4.46 -13.62
N GLY A 288 12.60 5.55 -13.28
CA GLY A 288 12.71 6.83 -13.98
C GLY A 288 14.09 7.45 -13.88
N ASN A 289 14.84 7.15 -12.79
CA ASN A 289 16.22 7.58 -12.59
C ASN A 289 17.24 6.66 -13.28
N THR A 290 16.85 5.48 -13.75
CA THR A 290 17.65 4.58 -14.59
C THR A 290 17.47 4.98 -16.05
N LEU A 291 18.31 5.92 -16.52
CA LEU A 291 18.09 6.62 -17.80
C LEU A 291 18.21 5.73 -19.04
N ASP A 292 18.95 4.63 -18.97
CA ASP A 292 19.09 3.60 -20.01
C ASP A 292 17.94 2.59 -20.02
N ALA A 293 17.07 2.59 -18.99
CA ALA A 293 15.89 1.73 -18.99
C ALA A 293 14.83 2.24 -20.02
N PRO A 294 14.23 1.35 -20.84
CA PRO A 294 13.16 1.73 -21.77
C PRO A 294 11.96 2.34 -21.04
N ALA A 295 11.39 3.40 -21.59
CA ALA A 295 10.18 4.03 -21.02
C ALA A 295 9.30 4.60 -22.11
N GLU A 296 7.99 4.67 -21.84
CA GLU A 296 6.98 5.26 -22.71
C GLU A 296 6.49 6.62 -22.17
N ASN A 297 6.01 7.51 -23.05
CA ASN A 297 5.57 8.87 -22.73
C ASN A 297 6.63 9.69 -21.98
N VAL A 298 7.87 9.58 -22.40
CA VAL A 298 9.02 10.20 -21.72
C VAL A 298 8.94 11.73 -21.82
N THR A 299 9.00 12.36 -20.64
CA THR A 299 9.18 13.79 -20.48
C THR A 299 10.34 14.02 -19.49
N PHE A 300 11.10 15.09 -19.66
CA PHE A 300 12.21 15.39 -18.76
C PHE A 300 11.88 16.58 -17.86
N PHE A 301 12.37 16.50 -16.65
CA PHE A 301 12.22 17.54 -15.66
C PHE A 301 13.07 18.75 -16.04
N ASN A 302 12.42 19.91 -16.25
CA ASN A 302 13.11 21.14 -16.59
C ASN A 302 13.45 21.94 -15.31
N VAL A 303 14.67 21.73 -14.79
CA VAL A 303 15.15 22.40 -13.58
C VAL A 303 15.20 23.92 -13.72
N GLY A 304 15.59 24.43 -14.90
CA GLY A 304 15.63 25.87 -15.16
C GLY A 304 14.25 26.52 -15.06
N LEU A 305 13.22 25.89 -15.66
CA LEU A 305 11.83 26.35 -15.56
C LEU A 305 11.32 26.26 -14.11
N LEU A 306 11.66 25.21 -13.37
CA LEU A 306 11.27 25.08 -11.97
C LEU A 306 11.86 26.23 -11.14
N ASN A 307 13.17 26.47 -11.25
CA ASN A 307 13.85 27.53 -10.51
C ASN A 307 13.24 28.92 -10.83
N SER A 308 12.92 29.18 -12.10
CA SER A 308 12.25 30.42 -12.49
C SER A 308 10.86 30.56 -11.85
N ARG A 309 10.08 29.49 -11.80
CA ARG A 309 8.76 29.48 -11.13
C ARG A 309 8.89 29.67 -9.62
N MET A 310 9.85 29.00 -8.99
CA MET A 310 10.12 29.16 -7.55
C MET A 310 10.50 30.60 -7.20
N SER A 311 11.37 31.22 -7.99
CA SER A 311 11.77 32.62 -7.80
C SER A 311 10.55 33.57 -7.94
N ALA A 312 9.68 33.34 -8.93
CA ALA A 312 8.48 34.12 -9.12
C ALA A 312 7.49 33.96 -7.96
N LEU A 313 7.33 32.74 -7.44
CA LEU A 313 6.48 32.48 -6.28
C LEU A 313 7.05 33.15 -5.02
N GLN A 314 8.38 33.07 -4.79
CA GLN A 314 9.03 33.73 -3.67
C GLN A 314 8.78 35.25 -3.73
N SER A 315 9.02 35.88 -4.89
CA SER A 315 8.76 37.33 -5.07
C SER A 315 7.29 37.69 -4.78
N ARG A 316 6.35 36.80 -5.16
CA ARG A 316 4.91 37.03 -4.85
C ARG A 316 4.60 36.89 -3.37
N ILE A 317 5.23 35.95 -2.66
CA ILE A 317 5.12 35.80 -1.21
C ILE A 317 5.64 37.05 -0.53
N ASP A 318 6.86 37.50 -0.87
CA ASP A 318 7.46 38.71 -0.28
C ASP A 318 6.57 39.95 -0.49
N GLN A 319 5.97 40.06 -1.68
CA GLN A 319 5.01 41.13 -1.96
C GLN A 319 3.77 41.06 -1.07
N LEU A 320 3.18 39.87 -0.94
CA LEU A 320 1.97 39.65 -0.12
C LEU A 320 2.23 39.90 1.37
N GLU A 321 3.40 39.51 1.87
CA GLU A 321 3.83 39.78 3.25
C GLU A 321 3.97 41.27 3.49
N LYS A 322 4.54 42.01 2.54
CA LYS A 322 4.61 43.47 2.62
C LYS A 322 3.23 44.11 2.60
N GLU A 323 2.34 43.73 1.67
CA GLU A 323 0.96 44.23 1.60
C GLU A 323 0.18 43.95 2.92
N LEU A 324 0.41 42.76 3.53
CA LEU A 324 -0.18 42.40 4.81
C LEU A 324 0.35 43.25 5.97
N ALA A 325 1.67 43.49 6.03
CA ALA A 325 2.28 44.38 7.03
C ALA A 325 1.76 45.81 6.92
N ASP A 326 1.70 46.35 5.70
CA ASP A 326 1.17 47.70 5.44
C ASP A 326 -0.35 47.82 5.83
N THR A 327 -1.11 46.74 5.60
CA THR A 327 -2.53 46.71 5.97
C THR A 327 -2.74 46.68 7.51
N ARG A 328 -1.84 45.91 8.19
CA ARG A 328 -1.87 45.86 9.67
C ARG A 328 -1.41 47.14 10.33
N ALA A 329 -0.46 47.86 9.74
CA ALA A 329 0.02 49.15 10.25
C ALA A 329 -1.00 50.30 10.09
N LYS A 330 -2.01 50.13 9.21
CA LYS A 330 -3.08 51.11 8.97
C LYS A 330 -4.32 50.88 9.86
N LYS A 331 -4.35 49.80 10.62
CA LYS A 331 -5.38 49.52 11.65
C LYS A 331 -4.90 49.85 13.04
#